data_21994ef278ba0d09327204ba01806614
#
_entry.id   21994ef278ba0d09327204ba01806614
#
_cell.length_a   1.000
_cell.length_b   1.000
_cell.length_c   1.000
_cell.angle_alpha   90.00
_cell.angle_beta   90.00
_cell.angle_gamma   90.00
#
_symmetry.space_group_name_H-M   'P 1'
#
loop_
_entity.id
_entity.type
_entity.pdbx_description
1 polymer ?
#
loop_
_entity_poly.entity_id
_entity_poly.type
_entity_poly.pdbx_seq_one_letter_code
_entity_poly.pdbx_strand_id
1 'polypeptide(L)'
;MPNIEEARAGIMGAHQSAQQGLAELAQAHSSLEDAQNGLRHGTEGSNQAEADQAHAQLAEAINKIDEARQQVAQALQEFEGVAQRL
;
A
#
# COMPACT_ATOMS: atom_id res chain seq x y z
N MET A 1 -29.28 8.51 14.79
CA MET A 1 -28.02 7.87 15.21
C MET A 1 -28.07 6.37 14.95
N PRO A 2 -27.01 5.78 14.43
CA PRO A 2 -26.97 4.33 14.27
C PRO A 2 -26.93 3.66 15.64
N ASN A 3 -27.54 2.49 15.78
CA ASN A 3 -27.42 1.69 16.97
C ASN A 3 -26.06 0.96 17.01
N ILE A 4 -25.78 0.26 18.10
CA ILE A 4 -24.48 -0.40 18.26
C ILE A 4 -24.23 -1.44 17.17
N GLU A 5 -25.26 -2.18 16.74
CA GLU A 5 -25.10 -3.17 15.68
C GLU A 5 -24.75 -2.53 14.35
N GLU A 6 -25.41 -1.41 14.02
CA GLU A 6 -25.10 -0.67 12.80
C GLU A 6 -23.70 -0.08 12.86
N ALA A 7 -23.29 0.43 14.02
CA ALA A 7 -21.96 0.96 14.21
C ALA A 7 -20.89 -0.13 14.02
N ARG A 8 -21.10 -1.30 14.59
CA ARG A 8 -20.18 -2.43 14.42
C ARG A 8 -20.11 -2.88 12.97
N ALA A 9 -21.26 -2.97 12.30
CA ALA A 9 -21.29 -3.36 10.89
C ALA A 9 -20.53 -2.36 10.03
N GLY A 10 -20.67 -1.07 10.33
CA GLY A 10 -19.92 -0.03 9.63
C GLY A 10 -18.43 -0.14 9.84
N ILE A 11 -18.00 -0.42 11.08
CA ILE A 11 -16.58 -0.59 11.39
C ILE A 11 -16.02 -1.83 10.71
N MET A 12 -16.77 -2.94 10.71
CA MET A 12 -16.34 -4.16 10.04
C MET A 12 -16.21 -3.94 8.53
N GLY A 13 -17.15 -3.24 7.93
CA GLY A 13 -17.07 -2.91 6.50
C GLY A 13 -15.85 -2.05 6.18
N ALA A 14 -15.59 -1.06 7.02
CA ALA A 14 -14.41 -0.21 6.86
C ALA A 14 -13.12 -1.00 7.03
N HIS A 15 -13.09 -1.92 8.01
CA HIS A 15 -11.94 -2.79 8.24
C HIS A 15 -11.65 -3.66 7.02
N GLN A 16 -12.69 -4.26 6.44
CA GLN A 16 -12.52 -5.08 5.24
C GLN A 16 -12.01 -4.25 4.06
N SER A 17 -12.54 -3.04 3.88
CA SER A 17 -12.07 -2.15 2.81
C SER A 17 -10.60 -1.77 3.00
N ALA A 18 -10.20 -1.51 4.24
CA ALA A 18 -8.81 -1.18 4.53
C ALA A 18 -7.88 -2.38 4.30
N GLN A 19 -8.33 -3.59 4.66
CA GLN A 19 -7.55 -4.81 4.39
C GLN A 19 -7.38 -5.03 2.89
N GLN A 20 -8.42 -4.77 2.12
CA GLN A 20 -8.34 -4.88 0.66
C GLN A 20 -7.37 -3.85 0.11
N GLY A 21 -7.42 -2.62 0.60
CA GLY A 21 -6.47 -1.58 0.21
C GLY A 21 -5.03 -1.97 0.52
N LEU A 22 -4.81 -2.58 1.69
CA LEU A 22 -3.48 -3.06 2.07
C LEU A 22 -2.97 -4.14 1.11
N ALA A 23 -3.84 -5.07 0.70
CA ALA A 23 -3.49 -6.10 -0.27
C ALA A 23 -3.15 -5.47 -1.63
N GLU A 24 -3.91 -4.46 -2.05
CA GLU A 24 -3.65 -3.75 -3.30
C GLU A 24 -2.32 -3.00 -3.26
N LEU A 25 -1.97 -2.41 -2.14
CA LEU A 25 -0.67 -1.76 -1.97
C LEU A 25 0.47 -2.78 -2.05
N ALA A 26 0.30 -3.97 -1.47
CA ALA A 26 1.28 -5.03 -1.57
C ALA A 26 1.50 -5.46 -3.02
N GLN A 27 0.41 -5.56 -3.79
CA GLN A 27 0.48 -5.89 -5.21
C GLN A 27 1.17 -4.78 -6.00
N ALA A 28 0.86 -3.52 -5.69
CA ALA A 28 1.52 -2.38 -6.33
C ALA A 28 3.02 -2.39 -6.06
N HIS A 29 3.44 -2.72 -4.84
CA HIS A 29 4.85 -2.86 -4.49
C HIS A 29 5.52 -3.86 -5.42
N SER A 30 4.94 -5.06 -5.56
CA SER A 30 5.50 -6.11 -6.41
C SER A 30 5.56 -5.70 -7.88
N SER A 31 4.50 -5.04 -8.36
CA SER A 31 4.46 -4.57 -9.75
C SER A 31 5.55 -3.55 -10.04
N LEU A 32 5.81 -2.66 -9.09
CA LEU A 32 6.87 -1.66 -9.27
C LEU A 32 8.26 -2.27 -9.19
N GLU A 33 8.45 -3.30 -8.37
CA GLU A 33 9.70 -4.04 -8.37
C GLU A 33 9.93 -4.73 -9.71
N ASP A 34 8.89 -5.31 -10.28
CA ASP A 34 8.97 -5.90 -11.62
C ASP A 34 9.33 -4.85 -12.67
N ALA A 35 8.77 -3.66 -12.54
CA ALA A 35 9.11 -2.54 -13.43
C ALA A 35 10.57 -2.15 -13.31
N GLN A 36 11.12 -2.11 -12.08
CA GLN A 36 12.53 -1.83 -11.88
C GLN A 36 13.41 -2.89 -12.54
N ASN A 37 13.05 -4.16 -12.37
CA ASN A 37 13.80 -5.25 -12.96
C ASN A 37 13.73 -5.20 -14.49
N GLY A 38 12.56 -4.93 -15.04
CA GLY A 38 12.39 -4.80 -16.48
C GLY A 38 13.18 -3.63 -17.05
N LEU A 39 13.19 -2.50 -16.35
CA LEU A 39 13.96 -1.35 -16.75
C LEU A 39 15.47 -1.65 -16.74
N ARG A 40 15.95 -2.35 -15.71
CA ARG A 40 17.36 -2.72 -15.62
C ARG A 40 17.78 -3.59 -16.80
N HIS A 41 16.98 -4.60 -17.14
CA HIS A 41 17.28 -5.47 -18.28
C HIS A 41 17.18 -4.73 -19.60
N GLY A 42 16.18 -3.86 -19.75
CA GLY A 42 15.97 -3.14 -20.99
C GLY A 42 16.99 -2.06 -21.26
N THR A 43 17.70 -1.59 -20.24
CA THR A 43 18.66 -0.48 -20.39
C THR A 43 20.11 -0.91 -20.30
N GLU A 44 20.38 -2.21 -20.27
CA GLU A 44 21.75 -2.68 -20.30
C GLU A 44 22.45 -2.23 -21.60
N GLY A 45 23.56 -1.53 -21.43
CA GLY A 45 24.34 -1.01 -22.57
C GLY A 45 23.78 0.25 -23.21
N SER A 46 22.71 0.87 -22.66
CA SER A 46 22.13 2.09 -23.18
C SER A 46 22.42 3.29 -22.27
N ASN A 47 21.75 4.43 -22.51
CA ASN A 47 21.96 5.66 -21.74
C ASN A 47 21.61 5.45 -20.28
N GLN A 48 22.62 5.52 -19.40
CA GLN A 48 22.49 5.22 -18.00
C GLN A 48 21.83 6.35 -17.21
N ALA A 49 21.97 7.61 -17.63
CA ALA A 49 21.50 8.74 -16.84
C ALA A 49 19.98 8.73 -16.68
N GLU A 50 19.26 8.54 -17.79
CA GLU A 50 17.79 8.48 -17.74
C GLU A 50 17.31 7.23 -17.04
N ALA A 51 17.99 6.10 -17.23
CA ALA A 51 17.66 4.85 -16.57
C ALA A 51 17.84 4.98 -15.05
N ASP A 52 18.94 5.59 -14.62
CA ASP A 52 19.19 5.80 -13.20
C ASP A 52 18.13 6.69 -12.57
N GLN A 53 17.71 7.74 -13.28
CA GLN A 53 16.66 8.63 -12.80
C GLN A 53 15.33 7.90 -12.66
N ALA A 54 14.98 7.10 -13.65
CA ALA A 54 13.74 6.30 -13.58
C ALA A 54 13.79 5.29 -12.44
N HIS A 55 14.93 4.63 -12.23
CA HIS A 55 15.11 3.73 -11.09
C HIS A 55 14.91 4.44 -9.76
N ALA A 56 15.48 5.64 -9.63
CA ALA A 56 15.35 6.41 -8.40
C ALA A 56 13.89 6.78 -8.13
N GLN A 57 13.16 7.16 -9.17
CA GLN A 57 11.75 7.51 -9.04
C GLN A 57 10.90 6.31 -8.64
N LEU A 58 11.18 5.14 -9.23
CA LEU A 58 10.48 3.90 -8.87
C LEU A 58 10.79 3.51 -7.43
N ALA A 59 12.04 3.62 -7.01
CA ALA A 59 12.43 3.31 -5.63
C ALA A 59 11.71 4.21 -4.63
N GLU A 60 11.60 5.50 -4.95
CA GLU A 60 10.88 6.43 -4.09
C GLU A 60 9.40 6.09 -4.00
N ALA A 61 8.78 5.73 -5.13
CA ALA A 61 7.39 5.32 -5.16
C ALA A 61 7.17 4.06 -4.32
N ILE A 62 8.07 3.08 -4.39
CA ILE A 62 8.00 1.86 -3.58
C ILE A 62 8.08 2.21 -2.10
N ASN A 63 8.97 3.12 -1.71
CA ASN A 63 9.09 3.55 -0.32
C ASN A 63 7.80 4.20 0.18
N LYS A 64 7.17 5.02 -0.64
CA LYS A 64 5.90 5.65 -0.28
C LYS A 64 4.78 4.63 -0.12
N ILE A 65 4.76 3.61 -0.97
CA ILE A 65 3.81 2.51 -0.84
C ILE A 65 4.04 1.77 0.48
N ASP A 66 5.29 1.50 0.84
CA ASP A 66 5.60 0.82 2.10
C ASP A 66 5.21 1.65 3.31
N GLU A 67 5.42 2.97 3.26
CA GLU A 67 4.95 3.88 4.31
C GLU A 67 3.43 3.84 4.42
N ALA A 68 2.73 3.86 3.29
CA ALA A 68 1.27 3.77 3.28
C ALA A 68 0.79 2.45 3.86
N ARG A 69 1.47 1.35 3.54
CA ARG A 69 1.14 0.04 4.11
C ARG A 69 1.26 0.03 5.62
N GLN A 70 2.32 0.64 6.15
CA GLN A 70 2.50 0.74 7.61
C GLN A 70 1.39 1.57 8.24
N GLN A 71 1.02 2.68 7.62
CA GLN A 71 -0.05 3.52 8.15
C GLN A 71 -1.40 2.80 8.14
N VAL A 72 -1.69 2.06 7.08
CA VAL A 72 -2.94 1.30 7.00
C VAL A 72 -2.95 0.19 8.04
N ALA A 73 -1.82 -0.50 8.24
CA ALA A 73 -1.72 -1.53 9.28
C ALA A 73 -1.98 -0.96 10.68
N GLN A 74 -1.46 0.24 10.97
CA GLN A 74 -1.73 0.92 12.22
C GLN A 74 -3.21 1.29 12.35
N ALA A 75 -3.81 1.78 11.27
CA ALA A 75 -5.24 2.11 11.28
C ALA A 75 -6.10 0.88 11.55
N LEU A 76 -5.72 -0.27 11.00
CA LEU A 76 -6.44 -1.52 11.27
C LEU A 76 -6.41 -1.89 12.75
N GLN A 77 -5.29 -1.67 13.42
CA GLN A 77 -5.22 -1.88 14.86
C GLN A 77 -6.15 -0.94 15.63
N GLU A 78 -6.24 0.31 15.18
CA GLU A 78 -7.15 1.27 15.80
C GLU A 78 -8.62 0.87 15.60
N PHE A 79 -8.97 0.32 14.43
CA PHE A 79 -10.32 -0.20 14.20
C PHE A 79 -10.69 -1.28 15.22
N GLU A 80 -9.74 -2.16 15.54
CA GLU A 80 -9.98 -3.18 16.55
C GLU A 80 -10.25 -2.57 17.91
N GLY A 81 -9.51 -1.53 18.27
CA GLY A 81 -9.71 -0.82 19.52
C GLY A 81 -11.08 -0.16 19.59
N VAL A 82 -11.51 0.47 18.49
CA VAL A 82 -12.84 1.09 18.43
C VAL A 82 -13.93 0.04 18.58
N ALA A 83 -13.81 -1.09 17.87
CA ALA A 83 -14.79 -2.16 17.93
C ALA A 83 -14.92 -2.73 19.35
N GLN A 84 -13.81 -2.85 20.07
CA GLN A 84 -13.83 -3.37 21.46
C GLN A 84 -14.52 -2.43 22.43
N ARG A 85 -14.50 -1.12 22.13
CA ARG A 85 -15.14 -0.13 23.01
C ARG A 85 -16.65 -0.02 22.80
N LEU A 86 -17.15 -0.58 21.75
CA LEU A 86 -18.60 -0.66 21.52
C LEU A 86 -19.20 -1.82 22.30
#